data_5fbfa2f8d0e620e9a45038ef39493893
#
_entry.id   5fbfa2f8d0e620e9a45038ef39493893
#
_cell.length_a   1.000
_cell.length_b   1.000
_cell.length_c   1.000
_cell.angle_alpha   90.00
_cell.angle_beta   90.00
_cell.angle_gamma   90.00
#
_symmetry.space_group_name_H-M   'P 1'
#
loop_
_entity.id
_entity.type
_entity.pdbx_description
1 polymer ?
#
loop_
_entity_poly.entity_id
_entity_poly.type
_entity_poly.pdbx_seq_one_letter_code
_entity_poly.pdbx_strand_id
1 'polypeptide(L)'
;MADISRSEVATLIQEGYADTLLTSAEEASTALAAFPNVPMGTKLTHLPVLATLPEADWVSESATDSAGVKPTSQVTWEDRTLVAEEIAVIIPVHENVLDDATVDILGQLARSGGQAIGKKLDQAVLLGIDKPASWVSPALLPAAVAASQTVAVVDGNANTSDIPGAVNQVAEMVATEGWAPDTMVSSLALRYRVANLRNADGDPIFRDESFAGFRTFFNRNGAWDTDSATALIVDSSRVRIGVRQDITVKLLTEATVNGINLAERDMVALRFKARYAYVLGTAATSMGANKVPVGAVTPDATS
;
A
#
# COMPACT_ATOMS: atom_id res chain seq x y z
N MET A 1 -0.60 15.68 -50.64
CA MET A 1 -1.22 15.08 -49.45
C MET A 1 -0.11 14.81 -48.49
N ALA A 2 -0.15 15.41 -47.30
CA ALA A 2 0.87 15.15 -46.28
C ALA A 2 0.54 13.77 -45.66
N ASP A 3 1.46 12.83 -45.85
CA ASP A 3 1.39 11.53 -45.23
C ASP A 3 1.60 11.74 -43.72
N ILE A 4 0.56 11.48 -42.94
CA ILE A 4 0.69 11.47 -41.46
C ILE A 4 1.53 10.26 -41.14
N SER A 5 2.77 10.48 -40.66
CA SER A 5 3.68 9.38 -40.34
C SER A 5 3.14 8.56 -39.16
N ARG A 6 3.24 7.24 -39.24
CA ARG A 6 2.85 6.33 -38.15
C ARG A 6 3.50 6.68 -36.80
N SER A 7 4.63 7.34 -36.82
CA SER A 7 5.35 7.81 -35.61
C SER A 7 4.62 8.95 -34.89
N GLU A 8 3.93 9.84 -35.61
CA GLU A 8 3.18 10.96 -35.02
C GLU A 8 1.88 10.47 -34.36
N VAL A 9 1.22 9.49 -34.95
CA VAL A 9 0.02 8.86 -34.35
C VAL A 9 0.40 8.03 -33.14
N ALA A 10 1.53 7.33 -33.17
CA ALA A 10 2.02 6.55 -32.04
C ALA A 10 2.35 7.43 -30.82
N THR A 11 2.86 8.64 -31.03
CA THR A 11 3.18 9.58 -29.94
C THR A 11 1.91 10.15 -29.31
N LEU A 12 0.91 10.50 -30.11
CA LEU A 12 -0.39 10.98 -29.64
C LEU A 12 -1.17 9.89 -28.86
N ILE A 13 -1.09 8.64 -29.32
CA ILE A 13 -1.68 7.51 -28.61
C ILE A 13 -0.99 7.29 -27.26
N GLN A 14 0.32 7.39 -27.18
CA GLN A 14 1.07 7.19 -25.94
C GLN A 14 0.74 8.23 -24.87
N GLU A 15 0.60 9.51 -25.21
CA GLU A 15 0.31 10.57 -24.25
C GLU A 15 -1.12 10.49 -23.70
N GLY A 16 -2.12 10.25 -24.53
CA GLY A 16 -3.52 10.16 -24.10
C GLY A 16 -3.82 8.95 -23.21
N TYR A 17 -3.11 7.83 -23.39
CA TYR A 17 -3.28 6.63 -22.57
C TYR A 17 -2.52 6.70 -21.25
N ALA A 18 -1.41 7.42 -21.18
CA ALA A 18 -0.64 7.56 -19.95
C ALA A 18 -1.47 8.19 -18.83
N ASP A 19 -2.20 9.27 -19.12
CA ASP A 19 -3.04 9.96 -18.11
C ASP A 19 -4.19 9.06 -17.61
N THR A 20 -4.85 8.34 -18.51
CA THR A 20 -5.93 7.41 -18.13
C THR A 20 -5.41 6.26 -17.28
N LEU A 21 -4.19 5.82 -17.52
CA LEU A 21 -3.54 4.74 -16.76
C LEU A 21 -3.11 5.17 -15.37
N LEU A 22 -2.57 6.38 -15.25
CA LEU A 22 -2.19 6.95 -13.95
C LEU A 22 -3.41 7.04 -13.04
N THR A 23 -4.47 7.65 -13.51
CA THR A 23 -5.74 7.74 -12.77
C THR A 23 -6.28 6.36 -12.41
N SER A 24 -6.24 5.39 -13.33
CA SER A 24 -6.72 4.03 -13.07
C SER A 24 -5.86 3.25 -12.09
N ALA A 25 -4.56 3.49 -12.04
CA ALA A 25 -3.67 2.83 -11.09
C ALA A 25 -3.80 3.42 -9.68
N GLU A 26 -3.91 4.74 -9.57
CA GLU A 26 -4.17 5.39 -8.28
C GLU A 26 -5.53 4.99 -7.72
N GLU A 27 -6.57 4.95 -8.55
CA GLU A 27 -7.89 4.45 -8.16
C GLU A 27 -7.89 2.95 -7.84
N ALA A 28 -7.01 2.17 -8.46
CA ALA A 28 -6.95 0.73 -8.28
C ALA A 28 -6.07 0.28 -7.12
N SER A 29 -5.07 1.09 -6.69
CA SER A 29 -4.18 0.75 -5.59
C SER A 29 -4.62 1.41 -4.30
N THR A 30 -5.05 0.60 -3.36
CA THR A 30 -5.39 1.03 -2.01
C THR A 30 -4.17 1.56 -1.26
N ALA A 31 -2.99 0.98 -1.50
CA ALA A 31 -1.75 1.40 -0.85
C ALA A 31 -1.34 2.82 -1.29
N LEU A 32 -1.42 3.14 -2.59
CA LEU A 32 -1.12 4.49 -3.11
C LEU A 32 -2.11 5.54 -2.58
N ALA A 33 -3.38 5.15 -2.39
CA ALA A 33 -4.41 6.05 -1.86
C ALA A 33 -4.30 6.26 -0.34
N ALA A 34 -3.89 5.22 0.40
CA ALA A 34 -3.87 5.24 1.86
C ALA A 34 -2.60 5.89 2.43
N PHE A 35 -1.45 5.74 1.76
CA PHE A 35 -0.16 6.12 2.29
C PHE A 35 0.49 7.27 1.52
N PRO A 36 1.35 8.08 2.20
CA PRO A 36 2.08 9.16 1.55
C PRO A 36 3.03 8.68 0.48
N ASN A 37 2.95 9.29 -0.71
CA ASN A 37 3.81 9.03 -1.84
C ASN A 37 5.03 9.95 -1.83
N VAL A 38 6.21 9.40 -2.09
CA VAL A 38 7.49 10.12 -2.15
C VAL A 38 8.07 10.02 -3.55
N PRO A 39 8.22 11.13 -4.28
CA PRO A 39 8.86 11.10 -5.59
C PRO A 39 10.34 10.76 -5.45
N MET A 40 10.84 9.82 -6.26
CA MET A 40 12.23 9.35 -6.23
C MET A 40 12.98 9.78 -7.48
N GLY A 41 14.06 10.55 -7.33
CA GLY A 41 14.97 10.92 -8.44
C GLY A 41 15.95 9.79 -8.83
N THR A 42 16.26 8.87 -7.90
CA THR A 42 17.23 7.78 -8.07
C THR A 42 16.62 6.41 -7.77
N LYS A 43 17.28 5.32 -8.16
CA LYS A 43 16.81 3.95 -7.85
C LYS A 43 16.82 3.69 -6.35
N LEU A 44 17.77 4.29 -5.64
CA LEU A 44 17.94 4.14 -4.19
C LEU A 44 17.79 5.52 -3.54
N THR A 45 16.98 5.61 -2.51
CA THR A 45 16.79 6.81 -1.69
C THR A 45 16.94 6.45 -0.23
N HIS A 46 17.78 7.17 0.50
CA HIS A 46 18.03 6.98 1.91
C HIS A 46 17.09 7.84 2.75
N LEU A 47 16.49 7.24 3.75
CA LEU A 47 15.64 7.91 4.73
C LEU A 47 16.25 7.73 6.12
N PRO A 48 16.94 8.74 6.67
CA PRO A 48 17.47 8.66 8.01
C PRO A 48 16.31 8.66 9.04
N VAL A 49 16.34 7.71 9.97
CA VAL A 49 15.37 7.55 11.04
C VAL A 49 16.10 7.55 12.38
N LEU A 50 15.53 8.20 13.40
CA LEU A 50 16.06 8.16 14.76
C LEU A 50 15.89 6.75 15.35
N ALA A 51 16.98 6.14 15.75
CA ALA A 51 17.00 4.83 16.40
C ALA A 51 16.93 4.93 17.92
N THR A 52 17.47 6.02 18.50
CA THR A 52 17.37 6.29 19.93
C THR A 52 16.96 7.74 20.17
N LEU A 53 16.08 7.96 21.13
CA LEU A 53 15.66 9.30 21.56
C LEU A 53 16.56 9.82 22.66
N PRO A 54 16.79 11.14 22.74
CA PRO A 54 17.49 11.74 23.87
C PRO A 54 16.64 11.69 25.14
N GLU A 55 17.26 11.42 26.26
CA GLU A 55 16.65 11.51 27.59
C GLU A 55 17.08 12.80 28.26
N ALA A 56 16.15 13.42 28.99
CA ALA A 56 16.40 14.65 29.75
C ALA A 56 16.18 14.38 31.25
N ASP A 57 17.11 14.83 32.08
CA ASP A 57 17.00 14.77 33.52
C ASP A 57 16.96 16.16 34.15
N TRP A 58 16.33 16.24 35.32
CA TRP A 58 16.30 17.47 36.09
C TRP A 58 17.70 17.74 36.71
N VAL A 59 18.21 18.94 36.47
CA VAL A 59 19.45 19.39 37.12
C VAL A 59 19.09 20.02 38.45
N SER A 60 19.46 19.35 39.54
CA SER A 60 19.29 19.90 40.90
C SER A 60 20.64 20.28 41.51
N GLU A 61 20.70 21.43 42.16
CA GLU A 61 21.83 21.84 42.97
C GLU A 61 21.78 21.05 44.29
N SER A 62 22.54 19.98 44.41
CA SER A 62 22.74 19.25 45.66
C SER A 62 24.19 19.45 46.15
N ALA A 63 24.36 19.70 47.43
CA ALA A 63 25.66 19.97 48.04
C ALA A 63 26.63 18.78 48.00
N THR A 64 26.21 17.59 47.59
CA THR A 64 26.98 16.34 47.60
C THR A 64 27.30 15.79 46.21
N ASP A 65 26.70 16.35 45.17
CA ASP A 65 26.91 15.89 43.79
C ASP A 65 27.45 17.04 42.95
N SER A 66 28.14 16.75 41.85
CA SER A 66 28.77 17.75 40.98
C SER A 66 27.72 18.78 40.48
N ALA A 67 27.41 19.73 41.36
CA ALA A 67 26.32 20.68 41.21
C ALA A 67 26.35 21.36 39.82
N GLY A 68 25.29 21.23 39.09
CA GLY A 68 25.10 21.90 37.79
C GLY A 68 25.65 21.20 36.55
N VAL A 69 26.11 19.94 36.66
CA VAL A 69 26.50 19.14 35.48
C VAL A 69 25.23 18.71 34.73
N LYS A 70 25.12 19.13 33.48
CA LYS A 70 24.00 18.73 32.60
C LYS A 70 24.24 17.30 32.10
N PRO A 71 23.24 16.40 32.21
CA PRO A 71 23.34 15.06 31.66
C PRO A 71 23.54 15.09 30.14
N THR A 72 24.35 14.14 29.64
CA THR A 72 24.58 13.98 28.21
C THR A 72 23.82 12.75 27.73
N SER A 73 22.98 12.91 26.72
CA SER A 73 22.28 11.81 26.05
C SER A 73 22.80 11.63 24.63
N GLN A 74 22.91 10.37 24.18
CA GLN A 74 23.33 10.06 22.82
C GLN A 74 22.11 9.78 21.94
N VAL A 75 22.14 10.31 20.72
CA VAL A 75 21.15 10.07 19.68
C VAL A 75 21.82 9.27 18.58
N THR A 76 21.21 8.16 18.17
CA THR A 76 21.68 7.36 17.06
C THR A 76 20.68 7.40 15.89
N TRP A 77 21.22 7.39 14.68
CA TRP A 77 20.44 7.39 13.46
C TRP A 77 20.59 6.04 12.77
N GLU A 78 19.48 5.50 12.27
CA GLU A 78 19.48 4.38 11.34
C GLU A 78 19.09 4.85 9.94
N ASP A 79 19.63 4.17 8.95
CA ASP A 79 19.29 4.42 7.56
C ASP A 79 18.26 3.39 7.07
N ARG A 80 17.14 3.89 6.58
CA ARG A 80 16.10 3.10 5.89
C ARG A 80 16.16 3.42 4.41
N THR A 81 16.27 2.39 3.60
CA THR A 81 16.43 2.53 2.16
C THR A 81 15.16 2.24 1.40
N LEU A 82 14.75 3.15 0.53
CA LEU A 82 13.76 2.95 -0.52
C LEU A 82 14.45 2.44 -1.77
N VAL A 83 14.14 1.24 -2.22
CA VAL A 83 14.66 0.65 -3.46
C VAL A 83 13.54 0.55 -4.48
N ALA A 84 13.65 1.30 -5.60
CA ALA A 84 12.66 1.28 -6.65
C ALA A 84 12.79 0.03 -7.51
N GLU A 85 11.77 -0.84 -7.45
CA GLU A 85 11.64 -2.05 -8.27
C GLU A 85 10.61 -1.88 -9.37
N GLU A 86 10.77 -2.64 -10.42
CA GLU A 86 9.96 -2.56 -11.63
C GLU A 86 8.79 -3.52 -11.57
N ILE A 87 7.59 -3.01 -11.86
CA ILE A 87 6.40 -3.80 -12.14
C ILE A 87 6.07 -3.58 -13.61
N ALA A 88 5.89 -4.65 -14.37
CA ALA A 88 5.54 -4.56 -15.78
C ALA A 88 4.51 -5.63 -16.16
N VAL A 89 3.66 -5.28 -17.12
CA VAL A 89 2.74 -6.21 -17.79
C VAL A 89 2.75 -5.94 -19.28
N ILE A 90 2.69 -7.00 -20.09
CA ILE A 90 2.61 -6.91 -21.55
C ILE A 90 1.33 -7.64 -21.98
N ILE A 91 0.48 -6.94 -22.73
CA ILE A 91 -0.79 -7.45 -23.23
C ILE A 91 -0.73 -7.49 -24.76
N PRO A 92 -0.58 -8.68 -25.37
CA PRO A 92 -0.63 -8.83 -26.82
C PRO A 92 -2.09 -8.83 -27.33
N VAL A 93 -2.33 -8.19 -28.47
CA VAL A 93 -3.64 -8.09 -29.13
C VAL A 93 -3.46 -8.21 -30.63
N HIS A 94 -4.39 -8.81 -31.34
CA HIS A 94 -4.39 -8.84 -32.80
C HIS A 94 -4.78 -7.49 -33.40
N GLU A 95 -4.09 -7.03 -34.45
CA GLU A 95 -4.39 -5.74 -35.14
C GLU A 95 -5.82 -5.72 -35.68
N ASN A 96 -6.28 -6.81 -36.27
CA ASN A 96 -7.65 -6.91 -36.81
C ASN A 96 -8.73 -6.67 -35.74
N VAL A 97 -8.47 -7.06 -34.49
CA VAL A 97 -9.41 -6.82 -33.38
C VAL A 97 -9.46 -5.35 -33.01
N LEU A 98 -8.37 -4.60 -33.19
CA LEU A 98 -8.35 -3.16 -32.97
C LEU A 98 -9.02 -2.40 -34.09
N ASP A 99 -8.84 -2.83 -35.33
CA ASP A 99 -9.40 -2.18 -36.52
C ASP A 99 -10.92 -2.41 -36.66
N ASP A 100 -11.39 -3.62 -36.32
CA ASP A 100 -12.81 -3.99 -36.41
C ASP A 100 -13.65 -3.59 -35.18
N ALA A 101 -12.99 -3.11 -34.12
CA ALA A 101 -13.65 -2.83 -32.85
C ALA A 101 -14.49 -1.53 -32.93
N THR A 102 -15.77 -1.64 -32.60
CA THR A 102 -16.66 -0.49 -32.40
C THR A 102 -16.50 0.19 -31.04
N VAL A 103 -15.66 -0.38 -30.17
CA VAL A 103 -15.42 0.05 -28.78
C VAL A 103 -13.93 0.37 -28.60
N ASP A 104 -13.61 1.34 -27.77
CA ASP A 104 -12.22 1.66 -27.40
C ASP A 104 -11.57 0.53 -26.58
N ILE A 105 -11.06 -0.48 -27.30
CA ILE A 105 -10.35 -1.62 -26.69
C ILE A 105 -9.05 -1.16 -26.04
N LEU A 106 -8.32 -0.22 -26.63
CA LEU A 106 -7.07 0.27 -26.10
C LEU A 106 -7.26 0.97 -24.75
N GLY A 107 -8.30 1.79 -24.61
CA GLY A 107 -8.65 2.40 -23.33
C GLY A 107 -9.07 1.38 -22.25
N GLN A 108 -9.77 0.31 -22.65
CA GLN A 108 -10.11 -0.77 -21.70
C GLN A 108 -8.86 -1.56 -21.26
N LEU A 109 -7.95 -1.85 -22.18
CA LEU A 109 -6.68 -2.50 -21.87
C LEU A 109 -5.79 -1.63 -21.00
N ALA A 110 -5.80 -0.31 -21.23
CA ALA A 110 -5.09 0.65 -20.38
C ALA A 110 -5.58 0.57 -18.92
N ARG A 111 -6.88 0.61 -18.72
CA ARG A 111 -7.48 0.47 -17.36
C ARG A 111 -7.12 -0.87 -16.71
N SER A 112 -7.23 -1.97 -17.47
CA SER A 112 -6.89 -3.30 -16.95
C SER A 112 -5.41 -3.43 -16.58
N GLY A 113 -4.51 -2.83 -17.38
CA GLY A 113 -3.08 -2.78 -17.09
C GLY A 113 -2.76 -1.99 -15.81
N GLY A 114 -3.41 -0.84 -15.62
CA GLY A 114 -3.30 -0.04 -14.40
C GLY A 114 -3.80 -0.80 -13.17
N GLN A 115 -4.95 -1.46 -13.28
CA GLN A 115 -5.50 -2.29 -12.20
C GLN A 115 -4.58 -3.47 -11.83
N ALA A 116 -3.98 -4.13 -12.83
CA ALA A 116 -3.04 -5.24 -12.59
C ALA A 116 -1.78 -4.77 -11.82
N ILE A 117 -1.24 -3.60 -12.17
CA ILE A 117 -0.11 -2.99 -11.47
C ILE A 117 -0.50 -2.60 -10.04
N GLY A 118 -1.65 -1.93 -9.85
CA GLY A 118 -2.16 -1.56 -8.54
C GLY A 118 -2.40 -2.77 -7.63
N LYS A 119 -3.01 -3.83 -8.18
CA LYS A 119 -3.22 -5.10 -7.48
C LYS A 119 -1.89 -5.71 -6.99
N LYS A 120 -0.87 -5.76 -7.87
CA LYS A 120 0.42 -6.33 -7.52
C LYS A 120 1.17 -5.53 -6.46
N LEU A 121 1.08 -4.20 -6.53
CA LEU A 121 1.63 -3.32 -5.52
C LEU A 121 0.96 -3.54 -4.16
N ASP A 122 -0.38 -3.58 -4.11
CA ASP A 122 -1.13 -3.81 -2.89
C ASP A 122 -0.80 -5.18 -2.25
N GLN A 123 -0.72 -6.24 -3.05
CA GLN A 123 -0.31 -7.56 -2.57
C GLN A 123 1.06 -7.54 -1.91
N ALA A 124 2.03 -6.85 -2.51
CA ALA A 124 3.39 -6.76 -1.99
C ALA A 124 3.48 -5.91 -0.72
N VAL A 125 2.81 -4.76 -0.67
CA VAL A 125 2.89 -3.80 0.45
C VAL A 125 2.04 -4.24 1.63
N LEU A 126 0.78 -4.64 1.40
CA LEU A 126 -0.16 -4.96 2.48
C LEU A 126 0.08 -6.37 3.02
N LEU A 127 0.15 -7.36 2.15
CA LEU A 127 0.17 -8.77 2.51
C LEU A 127 1.55 -9.43 2.40
N GLY A 128 2.49 -8.82 1.68
CA GLY A 128 3.83 -9.39 1.46
C GLY A 128 3.87 -10.49 0.39
N ILE A 129 2.79 -10.65 -0.39
CA ILE A 129 2.72 -11.65 -1.45
C ILE A 129 3.61 -11.19 -2.61
N ASP A 130 4.60 -12.03 -2.99
CA ASP A 130 5.57 -11.76 -4.04
C ASP A 130 6.31 -10.41 -3.87
N LYS A 131 6.53 -9.99 -2.62
CA LYS A 131 7.29 -8.79 -2.29
C LYS A 131 8.72 -8.90 -2.83
N PRO A 132 9.27 -7.87 -3.51
CA PRO A 132 10.65 -7.89 -3.96
C PRO A 132 11.62 -8.10 -2.80
N ALA A 133 12.62 -8.97 -2.99
CA ALA A 133 13.63 -9.26 -1.96
C ALA A 133 14.50 -8.04 -1.59
N SER A 134 14.62 -7.08 -2.52
CA SER A 134 15.33 -5.81 -2.31
C SER A 134 14.62 -4.86 -1.32
N TRP A 135 13.34 -5.05 -1.07
CA TRP A 135 12.62 -4.31 -0.02
C TRP A 135 12.90 -4.93 1.34
N VAL A 136 13.86 -4.37 2.06
CA VAL A 136 14.29 -4.87 3.37
C VAL A 136 13.15 -4.81 4.40
N SER A 137 12.33 -3.74 4.35
CA SER A 137 11.19 -3.59 5.26
C SER A 137 10.17 -4.71 5.06
N PRO A 138 9.66 -5.32 6.15
CA PRO A 138 8.58 -6.29 6.05
C PRO A 138 7.30 -5.62 5.53
N ALA A 139 6.44 -6.36 4.86
CA ALA A 139 5.11 -5.87 4.50
C ALA A 139 4.24 -5.68 5.76
N LEU A 140 3.12 -4.96 5.63
CA LEU A 140 2.34 -4.54 6.80
C LEU A 140 1.81 -5.72 7.61
N LEU A 141 1.14 -6.69 6.97
CA LEU A 141 0.60 -7.86 7.67
C LEU A 141 1.69 -8.73 8.30
N PRO A 142 2.74 -9.16 7.59
CA PRO A 142 3.84 -9.89 8.21
C PRO A 142 4.54 -9.14 9.35
N ALA A 143 4.62 -7.80 9.27
CA ALA A 143 5.18 -6.98 10.34
C ALA A 143 4.32 -7.04 11.60
N ALA A 144 2.99 -6.89 11.46
CA ALA A 144 2.04 -6.98 12.58
C ALA A 144 2.07 -8.36 13.26
N VAL A 145 2.13 -9.43 12.46
CA VAL A 145 2.21 -10.81 12.96
C VAL A 145 3.52 -11.05 13.72
N ALA A 146 4.65 -10.63 13.15
CA ALA A 146 5.96 -10.78 13.80
C ALA A 146 6.07 -9.99 15.12
N ALA A 147 5.39 -8.85 15.21
CA ALA A 147 5.33 -8.04 16.41
C ALA A 147 4.28 -8.53 17.44
N SER A 148 3.51 -9.57 17.12
CA SER A 148 2.37 -10.03 17.92
C SER A 148 1.33 -8.94 18.19
N GLN A 149 1.11 -8.05 17.22
CA GLN A 149 0.11 -6.99 17.23
C GLN A 149 -1.12 -7.42 16.41
N THR A 150 -1.66 -8.58 16.75
CA THR A 150 -2.80 -9.19 16.04
C THR A 150 -3.89 -9.58 17.02
N VAL A 151 -5.14 -9.34 16.64
CA VAL A 151 -6.33 -9.76 17.37
C VAL A 151 -7.26 -10.49 16.41
N ALA A 152 -7.71 -11.68 16.79
CA ALA A 152 -8.71 -12.41 16.02
C ALA A 152 -10.11 -11.83 16.28
N VAL A 153 -10.91 -11.75 15.23
CA VAL A 153 -12.35 -11.45 15.38
C VAL A 153 -13.02 -12.64 16.04
N VAL A 154 -13.74 -12.43 17.13
CA VAL A 154 -14.63 -13.45 17.68
C VAL A 154 -15.93 -13.37 16.91
N ASP A 155 -16.18 -14.32 16.01
CA ASP A 155 -17.44 -14.43 15.31
C ASP A 155 -18.49 -15.09 16.23
N GLY A 156 -19.36 -14.22 16.79
CA GLY A 156 -20.68 -14.64 17.22
C GLY A 156 -21.56 -14.90 15.98
N ASN A 157 -22.87 -14.74 16.08
CA ASN A 157 -23.73 -14.68 14.90
C ASN A 157 -23.33 -13.51 13.99
N ALA A 158 -23.66 -13.58 12.69
CA ALA A 158 -23.34 -12.56 11.69
C ALA A 158 -23.70 -11.10 12.08
N ASN A 159 -24.59 -10.92 13.05
CA ASN A 159 -25.02 -9.64 13.59
C ASN A 159 -24.33 -9.24 14.91
N THR A 160 -23.48 -10.10 15.49
CA THR A 160 -22.86 -9.91 16.82
C THR A 160 -21.35 -10.13 16.80
N SER A 161 -20.71 -10.14 15.62
CA SER A 161 -19.25 -10.27 15.57
C SER A 161 -18.62 -9.03 16.18
N ASP A 162 -17.63 -9.22 17.06
CA ASP A 162 -16.94 -8.13 17.76
C ASP A 162 -15.80 -7.52 16.92
N ILE A 163 -16.13 -7.18 15.67
CA ILE A 163 -15.19 -6.46 14.79
C ILE A 163 -14.76 -5.12 15.40
N PRO A 164 -15.67 -4.27 15.94
CA PRO A 164 -15.29 -3.02 16.56
C PRO A 164 -14.35 -3.19 17.74
N GLY A 165 -14.62 -4.18 18.61
CA GLY A 165 -13.77 -4.49 19.74
C GLY A 165 -12.37 -4.91 19.32
N ALA A 166 -12.27 -5.82 18.35
CA ALA A 166 -10.98 -6.25 17.80
C ALA A 166 -10.19 -5.10 17.17
N VAL A 167 -10.85 -4.21 16.42
CA VAL A 167 -10.21 -3.01 15.84
C VAL A 167 -9.67 -2.08 16.93
N ASN A 168 -10.46 -1.81 17.97
CA ASN A 168 -10.04 -0.95 19.07
C ASN A 168 -8.89 -1.59 19.88
N GLN A 169 -8.90 -2.89 20.12
CA GLN A 169 -7.82 -3.60 20.80
C GLN A 169 -6.51 -3.55 20.01
N VAL A 170 -6.58 -3.74 18.69
CA VAL A 170 -5.39 -3.59 17.83
C VAL A 170 -4.88 -2.16 17.84
N ALA A 171 -5.77 -1.17 17.77
CA ALA A 171 -5.40 0.24 17.86
C ALA A 171 -4.73 0.57 19.21
N GLU A 172 -5.23 0.02 20.32
CA GLU A 172 -4.66 0.15 21.65
C GLU A 172 -3.25 -0.46 21.70
N MET A 173 -3.04 -1.65 21.12
CA MET A 173 -1.71 -2.27 21.04
C MET A 173 -0.72 -1.37 20.31
N VAL A 174 -1.12 -0.79 19.17
CA VAL A 174 -0.27 0.11 18.39
C VAL A 174 0.00 1.42 19.16
N ALA A 175 -1.02 1.98 19.81
CA ALA A 175 -0.91 3.21 20.58
C ALA A 175 -0.04 3.04 21.83
N THR A 176 -0.07 1.87 22.50
CA THR A 176 0.77 1.55 23.65
C THR A 176 2.27 1.59 23.30
N GLU A 177 2.61 1.29 22.05
CA GLU A 177 3.99 1.40 21.54
C GLU A 177 4.37 2.85 21.13
N GLY A 178 3.48 3.82 21.34
CA GLY A 178 3.73 5.24 21.07
C GLY A 178 3.44 5.66 19.64
N TRP A 179 2.77 4.83 18.85
CA TRP A 179 2.32 5.17 17.50
C TRP A 179 0.91 5.75 17.51
N ALA A 180 0.59 6.56 16.51
CA ALA A 180 -0.75 7.16 16.36
C ALA A 180 -1.48 6.51 15.17
N PRO A 181 -2.18 5.40 15.37
CA PRO A 181 -2.92 4.75 14.28
C PRO A 181 -4.04 5.68 13.80
N ASP A 182 -4.03 6.02 12.53
CA ASP A 182 -4.96 6.96 11.89
C ASP A 182 -5.69 6.35 10.69
N THR A 183 -5.18 5.24 10.16
CA THR A 183 -5.64 4.66 8.90
C THR A 183 -5.99 3.19 9.07
N MET A 184 -7.15 2.81 8.55
CA MET A 184 -7.60 1.41 8.44
C MET A 184 -7.69 1.01 6.97
N VAL A 185 -7.09 -0.13 6.64
CA VAL A 185 -7.20 -0.75 5.31
C VAL A 185 -7.88 -2.10 5.45
N SER A 186 -8.85 -2.39 4.61
CA SER A 186 -9.61 -3.64 4.68
C SER A 186 -10.20 -4.06 3.33
N SER A 187 -10.84 -5.23 3.29
CA SER A 187 -11.64 -5.64 2.14
C SER A 187 -12.94 -4.85 2.03
N LEU A 188 -13.47 -4.72 0.82
CA LEU A 188 -14.79 -4.09 0.61
C LEU A 188 -15.92 -4.85 1.34
N ALA A 189 -15.79 -6.17 1.51
CA ALA A 189 -16.77 -6.99 2.22
C ALA A 189 -16.92 -6.56 3.69
N LEU A 190 -15.84 -6.12 4.34
CA LEU A 190 -15.87 -5.66 5.72
C LEU A 190 -16.84 -4.47 5.91
N ARG A 191 -16.91 -3.56 4.95
CA ARG A 191 -17.84 -2.42 4.98
C ARG A 191 -19.29 -2.87 5.23
N TYR A 192 -19.71 -3.91 4.53
CA TYR A 192 -21.07 -4.42 4.64
C TYR A 192 -21.27 -5.28 5.88
N ARG A 193 -20.24 -6.02 6.32
CA ARG A 193 -20.29 -6.74 7.61
C ARG A 193 -20.51 -5.76 8.76
N VAL A 194 -19.74 -4.67 8.79
CA VAL A 194 -19.87 -3.62 9.82
C VAL A 194 -21.22 -2.90 9.74
N ALA A 195 -21.72 -2.62 8.54
CA ALA A 195 -23.04 -2.00 8.35
C ALA A 195 -24.20 -2.89 8.84
N ASN A 196 -24.00 -4.20 8.90
CA ASN A 196 -24.99 -5.16 9.41
C ASN A 196 -24.96 -5.33 10.94
N LEU A 197 -23.96 -4.77 11.63
CA LEU A 197 -23.89 -4.86 13.09
C LEU A 197 -25.06 -4.12 13.74
N ARG A 198 -25.74 -4.79 14.66
CA ARG A 198 -26.89 -4.27 15.38
C ARG A 198 -26.63 -4.32 16.89
N ASN A 199 -27.20 -3.37 17.63
CA ASN A 199 -27.25 -3.42 19.07
C ASN A 199 -28.33 -4.44 19.53
N ALA A 200 -28.45 -4.62 20.83
CA ALA A 200 -29.48 -5.54 21.41
C ALA A 200 -30.91 -5.13 21.05
N ASP A 201 -31.13 -3.85 20.75
CA ASP A 201 -32.46 -3.31 20.38
C ASP A 201 -32.72 -3.39 18.86
N GLY A 202 -31.75 -3.89 18.07
CA GLY A 202 -31.88 -4.05 16.63
C GLY A 202 -31.47 -2.82 15.82
N ASP A 203 -31.03 -1.74 16.45
CA ASP A 203 -30.57 -0.53 15.76
C ASP A 203 -29.18 -0.71 15.16
N PRO A 204 -28.89 -0.13 13.99
CA PRO A 204 -27.54 -0.17 13.42
C PRO A 204 -26.56 0.61 14.28
N ILE A 205 -25.45 -0.03 14.64
CA ILE A 205 -24.39 0.56 15.46
C ILE A 205 -23.61 1.60 14.65
N PHE A 206 -23.39 1.32 13.35
CA PHE A 206 -22.65 2.21 12.46
C PHE A 206 -23.57 2.81 11.41
N ARG A 207 -23.63 4.14 11.36
CA ARG A 207 -24.44 4.91 10.39
C ARG A 207 -23.57 5.69 9.40
N ASP A 208 -22.32 5.95 9.77
CA ASP A 208 -21.39 6.76 8.97
C ASP A 208 -20.29 5.88 8.35
N GLU A 209 -19.63 6.40 7.30
CA GLU A 209 -18.54 5.69 6.61
C GLU A 209 -17.23 5.63 7.41
N SER A 210 -17.09 6.43 8.48
CA SER A 210 -15.92 6.42 9.35
C SER A 210 -16.06 5.34 10.42
N PHE A 211 -15.09 4.44 10.48
CA PHE A 211 -15.04 3.39 11.48
C PHE A 211 -14.10 3.79 12.62
N ALA A 212 -14.63 3.93 13.83
CA ALA A 212 -13.84 4.27 15.04
C ALA A 212 -12.93 5.52 14.90
N GLY A 213 -13.28 6.45 14.02
CA GLY A 213 -12.47 7.66 13.76
C GLY A 213 -11.29 7.47 12.82
N PHE A 214 -11.06 6.27 12.28
CA PHE A 214 -10.00 6.00 11.31
C PHE A 214 -10.39 6.44 9.90
N ARG A 215 -9.40 6.89 9.13
CA ARG A 215 -9.52 7.01 7.68
C ARG A 215 -9.56 5.61 7.08
N THR A 216 -10.69 5.24 6.49
CA THR A 216 -10.93 3.87 6.03
C THR A 216 -10.74 3.76 4.52
N PHE A 217 -9.91 2.81 4.10
CA PHE A 217 -9.67 2.48 2.70
C PHE A 217 -10.08 1.04 2.42
N PHE A 218 -10.97 0.86 1.45
CA PHE A 218 -11.47 -0.46 1.07
C PHE A 218 -10.79 -0.94 -0.21
N ASN A 219 -10.12 -2.07 -0.13
CA ASN A 219 -9.52 -2.70 -1.30
C ASN A 219 -10.62 -3.26 -2.23
N ARG A 220 -10.56 -2.85 -3.52
CA ARG A 220 -11.52 -3.23 -4.55
C ARG A 220 -10.89 -3.98 -5.72
N ASN A 221 -9.56 -4.10 -5.75
CA ASN A 221 -8.84 -4.69 -6.89
C ASN A 221 -8.58 -6.20 -6.77
N GLY A 222 -9.13 -6.82 -5.73
CA GLY A 222 -8.95 -8.25 -5.47
C GLY A 222 -7.54 -8.65 -5.03
N ALA A 223 -6.77 -7.70 -4.48
CA ALA A 223 -5.47 -8.00 -3.86
C ALA A 223 -5.64 -8.54 -2.44
N TRP A 224 -6.75 -8.24 -1.77
CA TRP A 224 -6.97 -8.57 -0.38
C TRP A 224 -7.29 -10.07 -0.21
N ASP A 225 -6.57 -10.68 0.73
CA ASP A 225 -6.85 -12.04 1.17
C ASP A 225 -7.62 -11.98 2.51
N THR A 226 -8.87 -12.38 2.47
CA THR A 226 -9.78 -12.37 3.62
C THR A 226 -9.47 -13.44 4.66
N ASP A 227 -8.77 -14.50 4.25
CA ASP A 227 -8.39 -15.61 5.14
C ASP A 227 -7.16 -15.24 5.98
N SER A 228 -6.34 -14.32 5.47
CA SER A 228 -5.14 -13.85 6.16
C SER A 228 -5.40 -12.67 7.08
N ALA A 229 -6.27 -11.73 6.68
CA ALA A 229 -6.57 -10.54 7.47
C ALA A 229 -7.96 -9.98 7.19
N THR A 230 -8.63 -9.52 8.25
CA THR A 230 -9.91 -8.80 8.18
C THR A 230 -9.67 -7.30 7.98
N ALA A 231 -8.74 -6.71 8.72
CA ALA A 231 -8.35 -5.31 8.60
C ALA A 231 -6.90 -5.11 9.05
N LEU A 232 -6.27 -4.07 8.51
CA LEU A 232 -4.98 -3.55 8.97
C LEU A 232 -5.18 -2.15 9.53
N ILE A 233 -4.60 -1.87 10.69
CA ILE A 233 -4.64 -0.58 11.37
C ILE A 233 -3.22 -0.06 11.42
N VAL A 234 -3.02 1.13 10.87
CA VAL A 234 -1.67 1.63 10.56
C VAL A 234 -1.54 3.10 10.93
N ASP A 235 -0.39 3.49 11.44
CA ASP A 235 0.05 4.88 11.45
C ASP A 235 0.57 5.23 10.05
N SER A 236 -0.25 5.92 9.24
CA SER A 236 0.07 6.26 7.86
C SER A 236 1.31 7.13 7.72
N SER A 237 1.65 7.90 8.77
CA SER A 237 2.82 8.76 8.79
C SER A 237 4.14 7.97 8.73
N ARG A 238 4.12 6.69 9.04
CA ARG A 238 5.29 5.80 9.11
C ARG A 238 5.48 4.92 7.87
N VAL A 239 4.48 4.85 7.01
CA VAL A 239 4.57 4.14 5.75
C VAL A 239 4.92 5.12 4.64
N ARG A 240 5.87 4.77 3.76
CA ARG A 240 6.23 5.57 2.59
C ARG A 240 6.25 4.68 1.35
N ILE A 241 5.59 5.16 0.32
CA ILE A 241 5.64 4.54 -1.01
C ILE A 241 6.45 5.46 -1.91
N GLY A 242 7.58 4.95 -2.39
CA GLY A 242 8.41 5.69 -3.34
C GLY A 242 7.89 5.50 -4.77
N VAL A 243 7.68 6.60 -5.48
CA VAL A 243 7.31 6.60 -6.89
C VAL A 243 8.50 7.11 -7.69
N ARG A 244 9.23 6.19 -8.35
CA ARG A 244 10.36 6.57 -9.18
C ARG A 244 9.96 6.85 -10.62
N GLN A 245 9.05 6.05 -11.13
CA GLN A 245 8.53 6.16 -12.47
C GLN A 245 7.06 5.78 -12.46
N ASP A 246 6.26 6.73 -12.85
CA ASP A 246 4.84 6.50 -13.07
C ASP A 246 4.63 5.50 -14.20
N ILE A 247 3.42 5.04 -14.36
CA ILE A 247 3.10 4.05 -15.36
C ILE A 247 3.37 4.62 -16.74
N THR A 248 4.27 3.98 -17.46
CA THR A 248 4.54 4.28 -18.87
C THR A 248 3.99 3.19 -19.74
N VAL A 249 3.32 3.59 -20.82
CA VAL A 249 2.79 2.69 -21.85
C VAL A 249 3.67 2.76 -23.07
N LYS A 250 3.99 1.62 -23.64
CA LYS A 250 4.65 1.54 -24.93
C LYS A 250 3.96 0.53 -25.82
N LEU A 251 3.56 0.97 -27.02
CA LEU A 251 3.09 0.08 -28.07
C LEU A 251 4.29 -0.62 -28.71
N LEU A 252 4.23 -1.94 -28.82
CA LEU A 252 5.21 -2.80 -29.44
C LEU A 252 4.58 -3.43 -30.68
N THR A 253 5.16 -3.17 -31.85
CA THR A 253 4.68 -3.70 -33.14
C THR A 253 5.60 -4.78 -33.72
N GLU A 254 6.91 -4.71 -33.44
CA GLU A 254 7.93 -5.58 -34.05
C GLU A 254 8.74 -6.34 -32.99
N ALA A 255 8.10 -6.71 -31.87
CA ALA A 255 8.79 -7.40 -30.78
C ALA A 255 8.43 -8.88 -30.74
N THR A 256 9.33 -9.69 -30.17
CA THR A 256 9.01 -11.06 -29.76
C THR A 256 8.61 -11.07 -28.29
N VAL A 257 7.36 -11.46 -28.00
CA VAL A 257 6.80 -11.52 -26.66
C VAL A 257 6.45 -12.99 -26.36
N ASN A 258 7.05 -13.51 -25.28
CA ASN A 258 6.84 -14.89 -24.84
C ASN A 258 7.01 -15.95 -25.97
N GLY A 259 8.03 -15.76 -26.83
CA GLY A 259 8.32 -16.66 -27.97
C GLY A 259 7.42 -16.43 -29.20
N ILE A 260 6.51 -15.49 -29.16
CA ILE A 260 5.64 -15.11 -30.27
C ILE A 260 6.22 -13.86 -30.94
N ASN A 261 6.56 -13.97 -32.22
CA ASN A 261 6.91 -12.80 -33.04
C ASN A 261 5.61 -12.08 -33.42
N LEU A 262 5.46 -10.83 -32.98
CA LEU A 262 4.23 -10.07 -33.18
C LEU A 262 3.99 -9.77 -34.65
N ALA A 263 5.05 -9.43 -35.39
CA ALA A 263 4.93 -9.09 -36.81
C ALA A 263 4.53 -10.29 -37.70
N GLU A 264 4.89 -11.53 -37.32
CA GLU A 264 4.50 -12.74 -38.09
C GLU A 264 3.03 -13.12 -37.88
N ARG A 265 2.38 -12.55 -36.88
CA ARG A 265 1.00 -12.91 -36.48
C ARG A 265 0.01 -11.75 -36.53
N ASP A 266 0.40 -10.64 -37.14
CA ASP A 266 -0.40 -9.42 -37.19
C ASP A 266 -0.91 -9.01 -35.80
N MET A 267 0.02 -8.95 -34.85
CA MET A 267 -0.24 -8.62 -33.46
C MET A 267 0.53 -7.37 -33.02
N VAL A 268 -0.08 -6.62 -32.15
CA VAL A 268 0.57 -5.54 -31.39
C VAL A 268 0.53 -5.87 -29.90
N ALA A 269 1.44 -5.32 -29.12
CA ALA A 269 1.42 -5.51 -27.69
C ALA A 269 1.56 -4.17 -26.96
N LEU A 270 0.74 -3.97 -25.92
CA LEU A 270 0.86 -2.86 -25.00
C LEU A 270 1.72 -3.29 -23.82
N ARG A 271 2.84 -2.58 -23.60
CA ARG A 271 3.69 -2.79 -22.45
C ARG A 271 3.48 -1.67 -21.45
N PHE A 272 3.03 -2.04 -20.25
CA PHE A 272 2.88 -1.17 -19.09
C PHE A 272 4.05 -1.40 -18.13
N LYS A 273 4.63 -0.33 -17.64
CA LYS A 273 5.79 -0.38 -16.77
C LYS A 273 5.70 0.74 -15.74
N ALA A 274 5.89 0.39 -14.47
CA ALA A 274 6.00 1.33 -13.36
C ALA A 274 7.15 0.94 -12.42
N ARG A 275 7.65 1.87 -11.63
CA ARG A 275 8.71 1.61 -10.66
C ARG A 275 8.35 2.20 -9.31
N TYR A 276 8.12 1.33 -8.34
CA TYR A 276 7.73 1.67 -6.98
C TYR A 276 8.75 1.16 -5.96
N ALA A 277 8.77 1.83 -4.83
CA ALA A 277 9.53 1.42 -3.65
C ALA A 277 8.61 1.44 -2.44
N TYR A 278 8.97 0.72 -1.40
CA TYR A 278 8.22 0.68 -0.15
C TYR A 278 9.18 0.66 1.04
N VAL A 279 8.81 1.37 2.10
CA VAL A 279 9.48 1.29 3.39
C VAL A 279 8.49 1.49 4.53
N LEU A 280 8.65 0.67 5.56
CA LEU A 280 8.00 0.85 6.85
C LEU A 280 9.00 1.52 7.80
N GLY A 281 8.73 2.75 8.19
CA GLY A 281 9.57 3.53 9.08
C GLY A 281 9.26 3.19 10.53
N THR A 282 10.14 2.43 11.18
CA THR A 282 10.10 2.21 12.62
C THR A 282 11.13 3.14 13.26
N ALA A 283 10.71 4.34 13.70
CA ALA A 283 11.55 5.21 14.52
C ALA A 283 11.45 4.79 16.00
N ALA A 284 12.43 5.15 16.81
CA ALA A 284 12.30 4.99 18.24
C ALA A 284 11.14 5.82 18.79
N THR A 285 10.35 5.23 19.67
CA THR A 285 9.33 5.94 20.46
C THR A 285 9.78 6.00 21.91
N SER A 286 9.26 6.94 22.65
CA SER A 286 9.50 7.02 24.11
C SER A 286 8.60 6.08 24.92
N MET A 287 7.75 5.30 24.24
CA MET A 287 6.76 4.42 24.85
C MET A 287 6.93 3.00 24.32
N GLY A 288 6.54 2.01 25.14
CA GLY A 288 6.49 0.62 24.76
C GLY A 288 7.85 -0.02 24.46
N ALA A 289 7.81 -1.11 23.71
CA ALA A 289 8.98 -1.92 23.31
C ALA A 289 9.47 -1.60 21.88
N ASN A 290 9.05 -0.48 21.31
CA ASN A 290 9.38 -0.06 19.93
C ASN A 290 9.00 -1.10 18.87
N LYS A 291 7.83 -1.70 19.01
CA LYS A 291 7.26 -2.58 17.98
C LYS A 291 6.92 -1.79 16.71
N VAL A 292 6.20 -2.41 15.82
CA VAL A 292 5.87 -1.81 14.51
C VAL A 292 4.64 -0.89 14.58
N PRO A 293 4.54 0.14 13.71
CA PRO A 293 3.42 1.07 13.66
C PRO A 293 2.19 0.49 12.92
N VAL A 294 2.01 -0.82 12.97
CA VAL A 294 0.92 -1.53 12.30
C VAL A 294 0.41 -2.67 13.16
N GLY A 295 -0.89 -2.85 13.17
CA GLY A 295 -1.53 -4.00 13.77
C GLY A 295 -2.54 -4.62 12.79
N ALA A 296 -2.89 -5.87 13.01
CA ALA A 296 -3.80 -6.61 12.14
C ALA A 296 -4.96 -7.22 12.93
N VAL A 297 -6.15 -7.09 12.37
CA VAL A 297 -7.30 -7.88 12.78
C VAL A 297 -7.36 -9.10 11.88
N THR A 298 -7.28 -10.29 12.47
CA THR A 298 -7.34 -11.55 11.74
C THR A 298 -8.75 -12.14 11.78
N PRO A 299 -9.14 -12.96 10.80
CA PRO A 299 -10.39 -13.71 10.88
C PRO A 299 -10.36 -14.69 12.06
N ASP A 300 -11.53 -15.20 12.46
CA ASP A 300 -11.64 -16.25 13.47
C ASP A 300 -10.92 -17.52 12.98
N ALA A 301 -10.15 -18.14 13.86
CA ALA A 301 -9.42 -19.38 13.55
C ALA A 301 -10.35 -20.61 13.34
N THR A 302 -11.66 -20.45 13.54
CA THR A 302 -12.68 -21.50 13.43
C THR A 302 -13.56 -21.38 12.19
N SER A 303 -13.33 -20.43 11.31
CA SER A 303 -14.10 -20.24 10.06
C SER A 303 -13.50 -20.99 8.88
#